data_83d3b7a736c93b40236a4ac13f462d88
#
_entry.id   83d3b7a736c93b40236a4ac13f462d88
#
_cell.length_a   1.000
_cell.length_b   1.000
_cell.length_c   1.000
_cell.angle_alpha   90.00
_cell.angle_beta   90.00
_cell.angle_gamma   90.00
#
_symmetry.space_group_name_H-M   'P 1'
#
loop_
_entity.id
_entity.type
_entity.pdbx_description
1 polymer ?
#
loop_
_entity_poly.entity_id
_entity_poly.type
_entity_poly.pdbx_seq_one_letter_code
_entity_poly.pdbx_strand_id
1 'polypeptide(L)'
;MINTSTNSAFPSQVVPEAEKRTWEYGLRVAQAIEYEWFRGGRLNASRWSSSYQNYHKLRLYARGEQSVEKYKNELSINGDLSYLNLDWKPVPVVPKFVDIVVNGISSKNYDIKAYAQDPFSQKLRTQYADSIMRDMMAKPLIDNIQKTLGVTLYNSIDPANLPQNKEELEVHMQLDYKQSVEIAEEEVINNVLEFNKYKLTNKRVTEDIVTIGIGAVKTTFNKSEGVVVDYVDPANLIYSYTDDPNFQDCYYVGEVKSITLPELKKEFPDLSDEELKKLAKFPGRQGYARGPNTDNDLVQVLYFEYKTYVDQVFKIKRTETGLEKILEKPDTFNPPASDNFERVSRSIEVLFTGAKVMGVEQMLKWEMSENMTRPKSDLTKVNLNYCITAPHIYQGRINSLVGRITSFADMIQLTSLKLQQVIQRMVPDGVFVDVDGLAEVDLGNGTNYNPQEALNMYFQTGSIVGRSLTQDGDPNRGKVPIQELQSSSGNAKIQSLIQTYQYYLQMIRDVTGLNEARDGWITKASS
;
A
#
# COMPACT_ATOMS: atom_id res chain seq x y z
N MET A 1 -1.61 -38.35 1.23
CA MET A 1 -2.34 -37.62 0.17
C MET A 1 -3.20 -36.61 0.87
N ILE A 2 -2.95 -35.32 0.68
CA ILE A 2 -3.79 -34.26 1.23
C ILE A 2 -5.06 -34.28 0.38
N ASN A 3 -6.18 -34.72 0.97
CA ASN A 3 -7.50 -34.58 0.37
C ASN A 3 -7.85 -33.10 0.34
N THR A 4 -7.37 -32.40 -0.67
CA THR A 4 -7.90 -31.08 -0.99
C THR A 4 -9.33 -31.29 -1.48
N SER A 5 -10.30 -30.85 -0.68
CA SER A 5 -11.72 -30.94 -1.02
C SER A 5 -11.96 -30.42 -2.43
N THR A 6 -12.73 -31.18 -3.20
CA THR A 6 -13.13 -30.85 -4.57
C THR A 6 -14.26 -29.82 -4.62
N ASN A 7 -14.69 -29.28 -3.49
CA ASN A 7 -15.82 -28.36 -3.41
C ASN A 7 -15.38 -26.93 -3.76
N SER A 8 -15.59 -26.55 -5.01
CA SER A 8 -15.22 -25.23 -5.55
C SER A 8 -16.32 -24.18 -5.42
N ALA A 9 -17.51 -24.56 -4.99
CA ALA A 9 -18.67 -23.67 -4.92
C ALA A 9 -18.94 -23.22 -3.49
N PHE A 10 -19.24 -21.92 -3.32
CA PHE A 10 -19.75 -21.41 -2.05
C PHE A 10 -21.09 -22.10 -1.72
N PRO A 11 -21.36 -22.37 -0.42
CA PRO A 11 -22.64 -22.94 -0.01
C PRO A 11 -23.79 -22.00 -0.32
N SER A 12 -25.00 -22.57 -0.48
CA SER A 12 -26.21 -21.78 -0.75
C SER A 12 -26.43 -20.75 0.37
N GLN A 13 -26.79 -19.53 -0.02
CA GLN A 13 -27.12 -18.47 0.93
C GLN A 13 -28.61 -18.48 1.33
N VAL A 14 -29.42 -19.28 0.65
CA VAL A 14 -30.90 -19.38 0.86
C VAL A 14 -31.24 -20.45 1.90
N VAL A 15 -30.34 -20.78 2.80
CA VAL A 15 -30.57 -21.73 3.88
C VAL A 15 -30.94 -21.00 5.18
N PRO A 16 -31.65 -21.65 6.12
CA PRO A 16 -32.01 -21.08 7.40
C PRO A 16 -30.78 -20.63 8.21
N GLU A 17 -30.97 -19.64 9.08
CA GLU A 17 -29.90 -19.13 9.95
C GLU A 17 -29.25 -20.23 10.79
N ALA A 18 -30.04 -21.17 11.30
CA ALA A 18 -29.54 -22.29 12.10
C ALA A 18 -28.53 -23.16 11.34
N GLU A 19 -28.71 -23.37 10.04
CA GLU A 19 -27.76 -24.09 9.20
C GLU A 19 -26.51 -23.27 8.93
N LYS A 20 -26.64 -21.94 8.71
CA LYS A 20 -25.50 -21.03 8.51
C LYS A 20 -24.58 -20.95 9.73
N ARG A 21 -25.11 -21.17 10.93
CA ARG A 21 -24.31 -21.20 12.19
C ARG A 21 -23.54 -22.50 12.39
N THR A 22 -23.75 -23.53 11.56
CA THR A 22 -23.04 -24.81 11.71
C THR A 22 -21.57 -24.70 11.25
N TRP A 23 -20.70 -25.43 11.95
CA TRP A 23 -19.28 -25.55 11.58
C TRP A 23 -19.08 -26.10 10.16
N GLU A 24 -19.96 -26.99 9.72
CA GLU A 24 -19.91 -27.57 8.38
C GLU A 24 -20.12 -26.51 7.30
N TYR A 25 -21.07 -25.59 7.52
CA TYR A 25 -21.28 -24.45 6.62
C TYR A 25 -20.04 -23.56 6.56
N GLY A 26 -19.46 -23.22 7.73
CA GLY A 26 -18.23 -22.43 7.81
C GLY A 26 -17.04 -23.10 7.12
N LEU A 27 -16.90 -24.41 7.29
CA LEU A 27 -15.86 -25.19 6.62
C LEU A 27 -16.00 -25.14 5.08
N ARG A 28 -17.22 -25.27 4.56
CA ARG A 28 -17.48 -25.17 3.11
C ARG A 28 -17.14 -23.77 2.57
N VAL A 29 -17.48 -22.70 3.31
CA VAL A 29 -17.09 -21.32 2.95
C VAL A 29 -15.57 -21.19 2.90
N ALA A 30 -14.86 -21.63 3.93
CA ALA A 30 -13.41 -21.57 3.99
C ALA A 30 -12.73 -22.36 2.87
N GLN A 31 -13.25 -23.55 2.56
CA GLN A 31 -12.76 -24.39 1.45
C GLN A 31 -12.98 -23.73 0.09
N ALA A 32 -14.13 -23.06 -0.12
CA ALA A 32 -14.39 -22.32 -1.35
C ALA A 32 -13.42 -21.12 -1.52
N ILE A 33 -13.14 -20.39 -0.44
CA ILE A 33 -12.13 -19.31 -0.43
C ILE A 33 -10.74 -19.86 -0.74
N GLU A 34 -10.34 -20.97 -0.09
CA GLU A 34 -9.05 -21.61 -0.38
C GLU A 34 -8.95 -22.07 -1.83
N TYR A 35 -10.02 -22.62 -2.39
CA TYR A 35 -10.05 -23.02 -3.78
C TYR A 35 -9.85 -21.83 -4.72
N GLU A 36 -10.56 -20.72 -4.50
CA GLU A 36 -10.49 -19.53 -5.36
C GLU A 36 -9.08 -18.90 -5.36
N TRP A 37 -8.45 -18.83 -4.19
CA TRP A 37 -7.19 -18.08 -4.04
C TRP A 37 -5.92 -18.93 -4.17
N PHE A 38 -5.92 -20.16 -3.68
CA PHE A 38 -4.69 -20.96 -3.52
C PHE A 38 -4.58 -22.11 -4.51
N ARG A 39 -5.67 -22.47 -5.20
CA ARG A 39 -5.60 -23.50 -6.24
C ARG A 39 -5.08 -22.89 -7.54
N GLY A 40 -4.15 -23.61 -8.19
CA GLY A 40 -3.57 -23.16 -9.45
C GLY A 40 -4.59 -23.10 -10.57
N GLY A 41 -4.65 -21.96 -11.29
CA GLY A 41 -5.41 -21.82 -12.52
C GLY A 41 -4.76 -22.57 -13.70
N ARG A 42 -5.25 -22.33 -14.94
CA ARG A 42 -4.74 -22.95 -16.18
C ARG A 42 -3.21 -22.85 -16.41
N LEU A 43 -2.54 -21.90 -15.74
CA LEU A 43 -1.09 -21.63 -15.86
C LEU A 43 -0.28 -22.07 -14.62
N ASN A 44 -0.80 -22.95 -13.79
CA ASN A 44 -0.17 -23.44 -12.54
C ASN A 44 0.15 -22.39 -11.46
N ALA A 45 -0.16 -21.11 -11.69
CA ALA A 45 -0.02 -20.06 -10.68
C ALA A 45 -1.36 -19.81 -9.99
N SER A 46 -1.38 -19.81 -8.66
CA SER A 46 -2.55 -19.43 -7.89
C SER A 46 -2.73 -17.91 -7.91
N ARG A 47 -3.96 -17.41 -7.76
CA ARG A 47 -4.25 -15.97 -7.64
C ARG A 47 -3.40 -15.33 -6.54
N TRP A 48 -3.32 -15.99 -5.39
CA TRP A 48 -2.53 -15.53 -4.25
C TRP A 48 -1.04 -15.43 -4.59
N SER A 49 -0.44 -16.50 -5.17
CA SER A 49 0.97 -16.51 -5.54
C SER A 49 1.32 -15.41 -6.54
N SER A 50 0.46 -15.19 -7.53
CA SER A 50 0.66 -14.13 -8.54
C SER A 50 0.59 -12.74 -7.93
N SER A 51 -0.40 -12.48 -7.07
CA SER A 51 -0.52 -11.20 -6.36
C SER A 51 0.65 -10.95 -5.42
N TYR A 52 1.03 -11.96 -4.62
CA TYR A 52 2.14 -11.90 -3.69
C TYR A 52 3.47 -11.58 -4.38
N GLN A 53 3.77 -12.28 -5.48
CA GLN A 53 5.00 -12.03 -6.25
C GLN A 53 5.02 -10.61 -6.86
N ASN A 54 3.88 -10.14 -7.36
CA ASN A 54 3.79 -8.79 -7.90
C ASN A 54 3.99 -7.73 -6.81
N TYR A 55 3.36 -7.89 -5.64
CA TYR A 55 3.51 -6.96 -4.52
C TYR A 55 4.94 -6.97 -3.98
N HIS A 56 5.54 -8.14 -3.84
CA HIS A 56 6.95 -8.26 -3.43
C HIS A 56 7.89 -7.56 -4.41
N LYS A 57 7.68 -7.76 -5.72
CA LYS A 57 8.43 -7.08 -6.76
C LYS A 57 8.33 -5.55 -6.63
N LEU A 58 7.11 -5.01 -6.50
CA LEU A 58 6.90 -3.57 -6.38
C LEU A 58 7.55 -2.98 -5.12
N ARG A 59 7.50 -3.70 -3.99
CA ARG A 59 8.20 -3.32 -2.76
C ARG A 59 9.71 -3.29 -2.93
N LEU A 60 10.30 -4.23 -3.66
CA LEU A 60 11.74 -4.20 -3.99
C LEU A 60 12.10 -2.97 -4.84
N TYR A 61 11.26 -2.59 -5.82
CA TYR A 61 11.48 -1.35 -6.57
C TYR A 61 11.37 -0.10 -5.68
N ALA A 62 10.38 -0.05 -4.80
CA ALA A 62 10.21 1.06 -3.86
C ALA A 62 11.42 1.22 -2.92
N ARG A 63 12.11 0.13 -2.59
CA ARG A 63 13.32 0.13 -1.76
C ARG A 63 14.62 0.31 -2.55
N GLY A 64 14.56 0.27 -3.89
CA GLY A 64 15.74 0.29 -4.74
C GLY A 64 16.55 -1.01 -4.69
N GLU A 65 15.91 -2.14 -4.34
CA GLU A 65 16.51 -3.47 -4.20
C GLU A 65 15.98 -4.44 -5.28
N GLN A 66 15.58 -3.92 -6.43
CA GLN A 66 15.03 -4.73 -7.52
C GLN A 66 16.02 -5.78 -8.02
N SER A 67 15.51 -6.93 -8.48
CA SER A 67 16.32 -8.02 -9.01
C SER A 67 17.12 -7.56 -10.26
N VAL A 68 18.40 -7.89 -10.26
CA VAL A 68 19.33 -7.56 -11.36
C VAL A 68 19.41 -8.64 -12.43
N GLU A 69 18.81 -9.82 -12.21
CA GLU A 69 18.86 -10.94 -13.15
C GLU A 69 18.31 -10.60 -14.53
N LYS A 70 17.25 -9.80 -14.56
CA LYS A 70 16.66 -9.29 -15.80
C LYS A 70 17.68 -8.51 -16.65
N TYR A 71 18.47 -7.64 -16.03
CA TYR A 71 19.48 -6.84 -16.72
C TYR A 71 20.68 -7.68 -17.14
N LYS A 72 21.05 -8.69 -16.33
CA LYS A 72 22.07 -9.67 -16.70
C LYS A 72 21.66 -10.43 -17.94
N ASN A 73 20.43 -10.91 -18.00
CA ASN A 73 19.91 -11.63 -19.17
C ASN A 73 19.87 -10.74 -20.43
N GLU A 74 19.54 -9.46 -20.29
CA GLU A 74 19.46 -8.52 -21.41
C GLU A 74 20.84 -8.12 -21.95
N LEU A 75 21.86 -8.06 -21.08
CA LEU A 75 23.23 -7.70 -21.45
C LEU A 75 24.11 -8.91 -21.78
N SER A 76 23.65 -10.12 -21.49
CA SER A 76 24.39 -11.35 -21.79
C SER A 76 24.41 -11.65 -23.31
N ILE A 77 25.54 -12.17 -23.78
CA ILE A 77 25.64 -12.74 -25.12
C ILE A 77 25.64 -14.28 -24.95
N ASN A 78 24.59 -14.93 -25.41
CA ASN A 78 24.40 -16.38 -25.25
C ASN A 78 24.53 -16.90 -23.80
N GLY A 79 24.14 -16.06 -22.81
CA GLY A 79 24.23 -16.41 -21.40
C GLY A 79 25.59 -16.16 -20.77
N ASP A 80 26.61 -15.75 -21.54
CA ASP A 80 27.94 -15.41 -21.03
C ASP A 80 28.00 -13.94 -20.58
N LEU A 81 28.51 -13.72 -19.36
CA LEU A 81 28.74 -12.41 -18.73
C LEU A 81 30.22 -12.21 -18.34
N SER A 82 31.10 -13.18 -18.65
CA SER A 82 32.50 -13.17 -18.21
C SER A 82 33.30 -11.96 -18.74
N TYR A 83 32.87 -11.40 -19.86
CA TYR A 83 33.48 -10.22 -20.50
C TYR A 83 33.00 -8.88 -19.90
N LEU A 84 32.04 -8.91 -18.95
CA LEU A 84 31.47 -7.73 -18.30
C LEU A 84 31.91 -7.63 -16.83
N ASN A 85 32.75 -6.66 -16.53
CA ASN A 85 33.10 -6.33 -15.15
C ASN A 85 32.27 -5.13 -14.68
N LEU A 86 30.94 -5.34 -14.45
CA LEU A 86 30.02 -4.27 -14.09
C LEU A 86 29.61 -4.37 -12.63
N ASP A 87 29.34 -3.22 -12.00
CA ASP A 87 28.67 -3.18 -10.69
C ASP A 87 27.15 -3.38 -10.90
N TRP A 88 26.67 -4.55 -10.53
CA TRP A 88 25.28 -4.95 -10.69
C TRP A 88 24.34 -4.39 -9.63
N LYS A 89 24.79 -3.47 -8.78
CA LYS A 89 23.91 -2.87 -7.78
C LYS A 89 22.82 -2.03 -8.45
N PRO A 90 21.57 -2.15 -7.97
CA PRO A 90 20.47 -1.32 -8.47
C PRO A 90 20.69 0.15 -8.17
N VAL A 91 20.30 1.02 -9.09
CA VAL A 91 20.27 2.47 -8.87
C VAL A 91 18.98 2.83 -8.13
N PRO A 92 19.03 3.34 -6.88
CA PRO A 92 17.85 3.58 -6.05
C PRO A 92 17.15 4.90 -6.41
N VAL A 93 16.54 4.98 -7.60
CA VAL A 93 15.84 6.18 -8.06
C VAL A 93 14.42 6.26 -7.50
N VAL A 94 13.71 5.13 -7.46
CA VAL A 94 12.29 5.05 -7.07
C VAL A 94 12.04 5.45 -5.61
N PRO A 95 12.87 5.06 -4.61
CA PRO A 95 12.64 5.37 -3.20
C PRO A 95 12.41 6.87 -2.94
N LYS A 96 13.18 7.73 -3.58
CA LYS A 96 13.05 9.18 -3.45
C LYS A 96 11.64 9.67 -3.77
N PHE A 97 11.06 9.20 -4.87
CA PHE A 97 9.71 9.60 -5.29
C PHE A 97 8.63 9.05 -4.36
N VAL A 98 8.81 7.82 -3.88
CA VAL A 98 7.91 7.20 -2.89
C VAL A 98 7.93 8.00 -1.59
N ASP A 99 9.10 8.33 -1.05
CA ASP A 99 9.25 9.07 0.19
C ASP A 99 8.62 10.47 0.13
N ILE A 100 8.77 11.18 -0.99
CA ILE A 100 8.16 12.50 -1.18
C ILE A 100 6.64 12.40 -1.11
N VAL A 101 6.04 11.43 -1.80
CA VAL A 101 4.58 11.26 -1.83
C VAL A 101 4.07 10.79 -0.48
N VAL A 102 4.68 9.79 0.13
CA VAL A 102 4.28 9.24 1.43
C VAL A 102 4.36 10.30 2.53
N ASN A 103 5.47 11.01 2.61
CA ASN A 103 5.63 12.07 3.63
C ASN A 103 4.69 13.25 3.35
N GLY A 104 4.42 13.59 2.09
CA GLY A 104 3.48 14.65 1.73
C GLY A 104 2.03 14.33 2.11
N ILE A 105 1.63 13.06 2.06
CA ILE A 105 0.29 12.61 2.48
C ILE A 105 0.23 12.47 4.01
N SER A 106 1.23 11.81 4.61
CA SER A 106 1.23 11.51 6.05
C SER A 106 1.45 12.75 6.94
N SER A 107 1.93 13.86 6.37
CA SER A 107 2.06 15.14 7.10
C SER A 107 0.74 15.87 7.32
N LYS A 108 -0.34 15.45 6.63
CA LYS A 108 -1.66 16.05 6.84
C LYS A 108 -2.24 15.61 8.18
N ASN A 109 -2.54 16.58 9.03
CA ASN A 109 -3.23 16.31 10.28
C ASN A 109 -4.72 16.07 10.03
N TYR A 110 -5.29 15.15 10.77
CA TYR A 110 -6.73 14.94 10.81
C TYR A 110 -7.32 15.86 11.87
N ASP A 111 -8.37 16.57 11.50
CA ASP A 111 -9.21 17.30 12.44
C ASP A 111 -10.49 16.49 12.62
N ILE A 112 -10.63 15.88 13.80
CA ILE A 112 -11.76 15.02 14.14
C ILE A 112 -12.82 15.90 14.78
N LYS A 113 -14.00 15.93 14.18
CA LYS A 113 -15.16 16.64 14.70
C LYS A 113 -16.34 15.67 14.86
N ALA A 114 -16.86 15.59 16.06
CA ALA A 114 -18.06 14.83 16.37
C ALA A 114 -19.28 15.75 16.42
N TYR A 115 -20.41 15.26 15.93
CA TYR A 115 -21.69 15.98 15.97
C TYR A 115 -22.77 15.03 16.48
N ALA A 116 -23.38 15.37 17.59
CA ALA A 116 -24.51 14.63 18.14
C ALA A 116 -25.75 14.81 17.25
N GLN A 117 -26.34 13.69 16.81
CA GLN A 117 -27.51 13.67 15.93
C GLN A 117 -28.78 13.16 16.62
N ASP A 118 -28.72 12.85 17.90
CA ASP A 118 -29.88 12.42 18.66
C ASP A 118 -30.88 13.57 18.89
N PRO A 119 -32.18 13.28 18.98
CA PRO A 119 -33.20 14.33 19.11
C PRO A 119 -33.04 15.21 20.35
N PHE A 120 -32.48 14.65 21.42
CA PHE A 120 -32.25 15.37 22.67
C PHE A 120 -31.14 16.40 22.52
N SER A 121 -30.00 16.01 21.95
CA SER A 121 -28.87 16.91 21.66
C SER A 121 -29.23 17.99 20.66
N GLN A 122 -30.00 17.65 19.62
CA GLN A 122 -30.51 18.66 18.68
C GLN A 122 -31.44 19.68 19.36
N LYS A 123 -32.31 19.22 20.26
CA LYS A 123 -33.16 20.13 21.06
C LYS A 123 -32.31 21.06 21.92
N LEU A 124 -31.30 20.55 22.60
CA LEU A 124 -30.39 21.38 23.43
C LEU A 124 -29.65 22.41 22.58
N ARG A 125 -29.18 22.00 21.38
CA ARG A 125 -28.52 22.89 20.42
C ARG A 125 -29.44 24.04 19.97
N THR A 126 -30.70 23.71 19.66
CA THR A 126 -31.71 24.71 19.29
C THR A 126 -32.03 25.64 20.47
N GLN A 127 -32.20 25.11 21.68
CA GLN A 127 -32.46 25.92 22.87
C GLN A 127 -31.29 26.87 23.17
N TYR A 128 -30.04 26.43 22.98
CA TYR A 128 -28.88 27.29 23.16
C TYR A 128 -28.84 28.39 22.10
N ALA A 129 -29.06 28.07 20.82
CA ALA A 129 -29.15 29.07 19.76
C ALA A 129 -30.25 30.12 20.00
N ASP A 130 -31.42 29.65 20.48
CA ASP A 130 -32.53 30.56 20.84
C ASP A 130 -32.17 31.43 22.06
N SER A 131 -31.42 30.90 23.04
CA SER A 131 -30.98 31.70 24.20
C SER A 131 -30.02 32.83 23.79
N ILE A 132 -29.04 32.52 22.91
CA ILE A 132 -28.11 33.53 22.40
C ILE A 132 -28.83 34.53 21.53
N MET A 133 -29.77 34.10 20.69
CA MET A 133 -30.56 35.04 19.86
C MET A 133 -31.36 36.01 20.74
N ARG A 134 -31.91 35.55 21.86
CA ARG A 134 -32.58 36.44 22.86
C ARG A 134 -31.60 37.43 23.47
N ASP A 135 -30.41 36.95 23.88
CA ASP A 135 -29.37 37.82 24.46
C ASP A 135 -28.89 38.87 23.44
N MET A 136 -28.73 38.49 22.15
CA MET A 136 -28.42 39.44 21.07
C MET A 136 -29.48 40.52 20.94
N MET A 137 -30.77 40.13 20.90
CA MET A 137 -31.88 41.09 20.76
C MET A 137 -32.03 41.99 21.99
N ALA A 138 -31.75 41.43 23.20
CA ALA A 138 -31.87 42.15 24.45
C ALA A 138 -30.59 42.92 24.85
N LYS A 139 -29.48 42.78 24.10
CA LYS A 139 -28.17 43.40 24.39
C LYS A 139 -28.23 44.87 24.81
N PRO A 140 -28.94 45.76 24.09
CA PRO A 140 -29.02 47.18 24.47
C PRO A 140 -29.71 47.40 25.84
N LEU A 141 -30.67 46.54 26.16
CA LEU A 141 -31.41 46.62 27.42
C LEU A 141 -30.58 46.04 28.57
N ILE A 142 -29.94 44.91 28.38
CA ILE A 142 -29.11 44.25 29.38
C ILE A 142 -27.91 45.12 29.74
N ASP A 143 -27.24 45.74 28.75
CA ASP A 143 -26.13 46.67 28.99
C ASP A 143 -26.52 47.89 29.79
N ASN A 144 -27.73 48.42 29.60
CA ASN A 144 -28.25 49.51 30.40
C ASN A 144 -28.54 49.09 31.86
N ILE A 145 -29.10 47.90 32.07
CA ILE A 145 -29.35 47.32 33.38
C ILE A 145 -28.01 47.05 34.10
N GLN A 146 -27.02 46.51 33.40
CA GLN A 146 -25.69 46.27 33.92
C GLN A 146 -25.01 47.57 34.40
N LYS A 147 -25.12 48.64 33.59
CA LYS A 147 -24.59 49.96 33.98
C LYS A 147 -25.31 50.59 35.17
N THR A 148 -26.62 50.34 35.33
CA THR A 148 -27.43 50.98 36.35
C THR A 148 -27.46 50.18 37.67
N LEU A 149 -27.50 48.85 37.60
CA LEU A 149 -27.66 47.96 38.72
C LEU A 149 -26.44 47.06 39.02
N GLY A 150 -25.44 47.05 38.15
CA GLY A 150 -24.25 46.22 38.33
C GLY A 150 -24.47 44.71 38.16
N VAL A 151 -25.64 44.26 37.69
CA VAL A 151 -26.01 42.86 37.53
C VAL A 151 -26.00 42.46 36.06
N THR A 152 -25.29 41.38 35.75
CA THR A 152 -25.29 40.79 34.42
C THR A 152 -26.46 39.82 34.27
N LEU A 153 -27.31 40.04 33.27
CA LEU A 153 -28.52 39.23 32.99
C LEU A 153 -28.38 38.41 31.69
N TYR A 154 -27.15 38.24 31.20
CA TYR A 154 -26.93 37.41 30.02
C TYR A 154 -27.10 35.92 30.36
N ASN A 155 -27.75 35.16 29.49
CA ASN A 155 -27.83 33.71 29.58
C ASN A 155 -26.56 33.03 29.03
N SER A 156 -25.78 33.74 28.21
CA SER A 156 -24.54 33.27 27.68
C SER A 156 -23.38 33.35 28.68
N ILE A 157 -22.47 32.38 28.62
CA ILE A 157 -21.32 32.28 29.52
C ILE A 157 -20.29 33.40 29.24
N ASP A 158 -20.18 33.86 28.01
CA ASP A 158 -19.24 34.90 27.61
C ASP A 158 -19.93 36.05 26.87
N PRO A 159 -20.39 37.09 27.60
CA PRO A 159 -21.08 38.25 27.03
C PRO A 159 -20.23 39.08 26.11
N ALA A 160 -18.89 39.02 26.24
CA ALA A 160 -17.96 39.81 25.41
C ALA A 160 -17.90 39.33 23.95
N ASN A 161 -18.07 38.02 23.75
CA ASN A 161 -18.00 37.37 22.45
C ASN A 161 -19.38 37.04 21.86
N LEU A 162 -20.42 37.77 22.26
CA LEU A 162 -21.77 37.58 21.76
C LEU A 162 -21.85 37.92 20.27
N PRO A 163 -22.36 37.02 19.42
CA PRO A 163 -22.58 37.32 18.01
C PRO A 163 -23.45 38.59 17.81
N GLN A 164 -23.13 39.39 16.81
CA GLN A 164 -23.89 40.62 16.54
C GLN A 164 -24.99 40.43 15.51
N ASN A 165 -24.79 39.47 14.60
CA ASN A 165 -25.68 39.15 13.51
C ASN A 165 -26.06 37.67 13.47
N LYS A 166 -27.13 37.35 12.75
CA LYS A 166 -27.57 35.98 12.55
C LYS A 166 -26.50 35.12 11.86
N GLU A 167 -25.74 35.69 10.94
CA GLU A 167 -24.64 35.02 10.23
C GLU A 167 -23.51 34.68 11.19
N GLU A 168 -23.15 35.59 12.10
CA GLU A 168 -22.17 35.33 13.15
C GLU A 168 -22.66 34.27 14.13
N LEU A 169 -23.96 34.24 14.44
CA LEU A 169 -24.55 33.18 15.24
C LEU A 169 -24.43 31.83 14.57
N GLU A 170 -24.65 31.74 13.27
CA GLU A 170 -24.48 30.49 12.51
C GLU A 170 -23.00 30.02 12.53
N VAL A 171 -22.06 30.94 12.38
CA VAL A 171 -20.63 30.66 12.50
C VAL A 171 -20.26 30.20 13.91
N HIS A 172 -20.74 30.89 14.94
CA HIS A 172 -20.54 30.51 16.35
C HIS A 172 -21.09 29.10 16.63
N MET A 173 -22.30 28.79 16.13
CA MET A 173 -22.91 27.46 16.29
C MET A 173 -22.16 26.33 15.52
N GLN A 174 -21.38 26.68 14.51
CA GLN A 174 -20.58 25.71 13.75
C GLN A 174 -19.17 25.53 14.31
N LEU A 175 -18.57 26.60 14.81
CA LEU A 175 -17.15 26.60 15.20
C LEU A 175 -16.94 26.48 16.70
N ASP A 176 -17.74 27.20 17.50
CA ASP A 176 -17.48 27.37 18.94
C ASP A 176 -18.42 26.53 19.81
N TYR A 177 -19.67 26.32 19.36
CA TYR A 177 -20.62 25.55 20.14
C TYR A 177 -20.36 24.06 20.04
N LYS A 178 -20.02 23.45 21.16
CA LYS A 178 -19.89 22.00 21.31
C LYS A 178 -20.57 21.53 22.56
N GLN A 179 -21.27 20.40 22.46
CA GLN A 179 -21.84 19.73 23.61
C GLN A 179 -20.79 18.88 24.31
N SER A 180 -20.96 18.64 25.60
CA SER A 180 -20.07 17.78 26.39
C SER A 180 -19.94 16.37 25.81
N VAL A 181 -21.01 15.85 25.22
CA VAL A 181 -21.01 14.53 24.55
C VAL A 181 -20.13 14.57 23.29
N GLU A 182 -20.22 15.63 22.49
CA GLU A 182 -19.40 15.79 21.26
C GLU A 182 -17.91 15.91 21.62
N ILE A 183 -17.58 16.68 22.66
CA ILE A 183 -16.21 16.80 23.16
C ILE A 183 -15.69 15.44 23.68
N ALA A 184 -16.52 14.72 24.43
CA ALA A 184 -16.15 13.41 24.95
C ALA A 184 -15.92 12.39 23.82
N GLU A 185 -16.76 12.40 22.76
CA GLU A 185 -16.59 11.54 21.59
C GLU A 185 -15.31 11.85 20.82
N GLU A 186 -14.99 13.15 20.61
CA GLU A 186 -13.73 13.56 19.97
C GLU A 186 -12.53 13.09 20.77
N GLU A 187 -12.56 13.26 22.09
CA GLU A 187 -11.46 12.85 22.98
C GLU A 187 -11.29 11.32 23.00
N VAL A 188 -12.40 10.57 23.07
CA VAL A 188 -12.35 9.11 23.01
C VAL A 188 -11.76 8.61 21.70
N ILE A 189 -12.15 9.19 20.56
CA ILE A 189 -11.60 8.80 19.25
C ILE A 189 -10.11 9.13 19.21
N ASN A 190 -9.69 10.32 19.65
CA ASN A 190 -8.29 10.71 19.70
C ASN A 190 -7.47 9.75 20.58
N ASN A 191 -7.96 9.41 21.76
CA ASN A 191 -7.33 8.47 22.68
C ASN A 191 -7.21 7.06 22.06
N VAL A 192 -8.24 6.57 21.38
CA VAL A 192 -8.19 5.29 20.66
C VAL A 192 -7.13 5.31 19.57
N LEU A 193 -7.05 6.38 18.78
CA LEU A 193 -6.06 6.51 17.72
C LEU A 193 -4.63 6.62 18.28
N GLU A 194 -4.44 7.33 19.39
CA GLU A 194 -3.13 7.47 20.05
C GLU A 194 -2.69 6.14 20.68
N PHE A 195 -3.57 5.46 21.41
CA PHE A 195 -3.31 4.15 22.01
C PHE A 195 -2.89 3.11 20.96
N ASN A 196 -3.56 3.09 19.81
CA ASN A 196 -3.25 2.21 18.69
C ASN A 196 -2.05 2.70 17.84
N LYS A 197 -1.40 3.81 18.20
CA LYS A 197 -0.31 4.42 17.42
C LYS A 197 -0.68 4.60 15.94
N TYR A 198 -1.93 5.02 15.70
CA TYR A 198 -2.52 5.07 14.36
C TYR A 198 -1.70 5.87 13.34
N LYS A 199 -0.94 6.89 13.78
CA LYS A 199 -0.04 7.66 12.90
C LYS A 199 0.99 6.77 12.20
N LEU A 200 1.55 5.77 12.92
CA LEU A 200 2.50 4.82 12.34
C LEU A 200 1.80 3.84 11.38
N THR A 201 0.65 3.32 11.79
CA THR A 201 -0.18 2.44 10.95
C THR A 201 -0.59 3.16 9.67
N ASN A 202 -1.06 4.41 9.77
CA ASN A 202 -1.46 5.22 8.62
C ASN A 202 -0.30 5.50 7.66
N LYS A 203 0.90 5.80 8.18
CA LYS A 203 2.10 5.96 7.35
C LYS A 203 2.40 4.69 6.56
N ARG A 204 2.33 3.53 7.21
CA ARG A 204 2.56 2.23 6.58
C ARG A 204 1.53 1.90 5.52
N VAL A 205 0.24 2.15 5.80
CA VAL A 205 -0.85 2.00 4.82
C VAL A 205 -0.66 2.93 3.63
N THR A 206 -0.27 4.17 3.87
CA THR A 206 0.01 5.14 2.80
C THR A 206 1.17 4.69 1.92
N GLU A 207 2.24 4.14 2.53
CA GLU A 207 3.37 3.56 1.80
C GLU A 207 2.92 2.39 0.90
N ASP A 208 2.07 1.49 1.42
CA ASP A 208 1.51 0.39 0.62
C ASP A 208 0.60 0.89 -0.51
N ILE A 209 -0.24 1.89 -0.29
CA ILE A 209 -1.08 2.48 -1.35
C ILE A 209 -0.21 3.07 -2.46
N VAL A 210 0.86 3.77 -2.13
CA VAL A 210 1.79 4.34 -3.11
C VAL A 210 2.57 3.25 -3.84
N THR A 211 3.04 2.24 -3.10
CA THR A 211 3.93 1.19 -3.62
C THR A 211 3.18 0.11 -4.39
N ILE A 212 2.14 -0.45 -3.80
CA ILE A 212 1.41 -1.61 -4.37
C ILE A 212 -0.02 -1.27 -4.81
N GLY A 213 -0.53 -0.10 -4.45
CA GLY A 213 -1.82 0.41 -4.88
C GLY A 213 -3.00 0.05 -3.99
N ILE A 214 -2.78 -0.66 -2.90
CA ILE A 214 -3.82 -1.10 -1.96
C ILE A 214 -3.30 -0.98 -0.54
N GLY A 215 -4.16 -0.51 0.36
CA GLY A 215 -3.88 -0.43 1.79
C GLY A 215 -5.03 -1.03 2.58
N ALA A 216 -4.73 -1.63 3.73
CA ALA A 216 -5.72 -2.28 4.57
C ALA A 216 -5.42 -2.11 6.06
N VAL A 217 -6.48 -1.90 6.83
CA VAL A 217 -6.49 -1.97 8.29
C VAL A 217 -7.65 -2.84 8.75
N LYS A 218 -7.51 -3.45 9.92
CA LYS A 218 -8.56 -4.22 10.56
C LYS A 218 -8.91 -3.57 11.89
N THR A 219 -10.19 -3.37 12.12
CA THR A 219 -10.71 -2.87 13.39
C THR A 219 -11.35 -4.02 14.14
N THR A 220 -10.88 -4.30 15.35
CA THR A 220 -11.43 -5.33 16.22
C THR A 220 -11.78 -4.75 17.57
N PHE A 221 -12.72 -5.38 18.26
CA PHE A 221 -13.07 -5.02 19.63
C PHE A 221 -12.68 -6.16 20.56
N ASN A 222 -11.86 -5.82 21.56
CA ASN A 222 -11.45 -6.73 22.61
C ASN A 222 -11.90 -6.17 23.95
N LYS A 223 -12.51 -7.00 24.82
CA LYS A 223 -13.00 -6.56 26.14
C LYS A 223 -11.90 -6.05 27.07
N SER A 224 -10.65 -6.49 26.88
CA SER A 224 -9.50 -6.06 27.67
C SER A 224 -8.81 -4.80 27.15
N GLU A 225 -8.80 -4.61 25.84
CA GLU A 225 -8.03 -3.54 25.17
C GLU A 225 -8.93 -2.47 24.54
N GLY A 226 -10.24 -2.75 24.43
CA GLY A 226 -11.19 -1.88 23.76
C GLY A 226 -11.11 -2.01 22.24
N VAL A 227 -11.14 -0.89 21.52
CA VAL A 227 -11.04 -0.84 20.05
C VAL A 227 -9.58 -0.93 19.64
N VAL A 228 -9.23 -1.97 18.88
CA VAL A 228 -7.90 -2.20 18.35
C VAL A 228 -7.92 -1.98 16.83
N VAL A 229 -6.97 -1.20 16.34
CA VAL A 229 -6.79 -0.90 14.90
C VAL A 229 -5.44 -1.46 14.46
N ASP A 230 -5.48 -2.59 13.76
CA ASP A 230 -4.29 -3.30 13.30
C ASP A 230 -4.01 -3.03 11.81
N TYR A 231 -2.73 -2.95 11.49
CA TYR A 231 -2.27 -2.97 10.11
C TYR A 231 -2.43 -4.37 9.52
N VAL A 232 -3.00 -4.45 8.32
CA VAL A 232 -3.07 -5.69 7.54
C VAL A 232 -2.14 -5.57 6.34
N ASP A 233 -1.22 -6.54 6.21
CA ASP A 233 -0.33 -6.60 5.04
C ASP A 233 -1.14 -7.01 3.80
N PRO A 234 -1.26 -6.13 2.79
CA PRO A 234 -2.00 -6.44 1.57
C PRO A 234 -1.48 -7.66 0.80
N ALA A 235 -0.22 -8.06 1.01
CA ALA A 235 0.33 -9.28 0.41
C ALA A 235 -0.33 -10.55 0.95
N ASN A 236 -0.87 -10.49 2.17
CA ASN A 236 -1.56 -11.59 2.84
C ASN A 236 -3.09 -11.46 2.77
N LEU A 237 -3.58 -10.38 2.18
CA LEU A 237 -5.02 -10.10 2.08
C LEU A 237 -5.67 -10.95 0.98
N ILE A 238 -6.85 -11.44 1.27
CA ILE A 238 -7.73 -12.14 0.33
C ILE A 238 -9.11 -11.48 0.34
N TYR A 239 -9.74 -11.39 -0.82
CA TYR A 239 -11.04 -10.72 -0.98
C TYR A 239 -11.78 -11.26 -2.19
N SER A 240 -13.11 -11.12 -2.18
CA SER A 240 -13.94 -11.43 -3.34
C SER A 240 -13.68 -10.46 -4.49
N TYR A 241 -14.10 -10.81 -5.70
CA TYR A 241 -14.01 -9.87 -6.83
C TYR A 241 -14.75 -8.57 -6.50
N THR A 242 -14.10 -7.44 -6.79
CA THR A 242 -14.66 -6.10 -6.60
C THR A 242 -14.11 -5.13 -7.64
N ASP A 243 -14.90 -4.13 -7.98
CA ASP A 243 -14.49 -2.94 -8.74
C ASP A 243 -14.64 -1.66 -7.90
N ASP A 244 -15.15 -1.79 -6.66
CA ASP A 244 -15.28 -0.67 -5.74
C ASP A 244 -13.93 -0.33 -5.10
N PRO A 245 -13.45 0.92 -5.19
CA PRO A 245 -12.21 1.37 -4.54
C PRO A 245 -12.18 1.15 -3.03
N ASN A 246 -13.34 1.10 -2.37
CA ASN A 246 -13.47 0.92 -0.93
C ASN A 246 -13.88 -0.49 -0.50
N PHE A 247 -14.00 -1.44 -1.44
CA PHE A 247 -14.30 -2.85 -1.18
C PHE A 247 -15.61 -3.10 -0.40
N GLN A 248 -16.59 -2.20 -0.53
CA GLN A 248 -17.87 -2.32 0.19
C GLN A 248 -18.77 -3.41 -0.37
N ASP A 249 -18.64 -3.72 -1.66
CA ASP A 249 -19.36 -4.76 -2.38
C ASP A 249 -18.81 -6.18 -2.15
N CYS A 250 -17.68 -6.31 -1.44
CA CYS A 250 -17.11 -7.60 -1.13
C CYS A 250 -18.03 -8.42 -0.21
N TYR A 251 -18.24 -9.70 -0.57
CA TYR A 251 -18.99 -10.63 0.26
C TYR A 251 -18.10 -11.48 1.16
N TYR A 252 -16.79 -11.56 0.90
CA TYR A 252 -15.81 -12.03 1.87
C TYR A 252 -14.51 -11.23 1.78
N VAL A 253 -13.86 -11.10 2.91
CA VAL A 253 -12.51 -10.57 3.06
C VAL A 253 -11.80 -11.38 4.13
N GLY A 254 -10.51 -11.57 3.99
CA GLY A 254 -9.71 -12.26 4.98
C GLY A 254 -8.22 -12.02 4.82
N GLU A 255 -7.45 -12.62 5.70
CA GLU A 255 -6.00 -12.56 5.70
C GLU A 255 -5.39 -13.92 6.06
N VAL A 256 -4.23 -14.20 5.50
CA VAL A 256 -3.45 -15.39 5.85
C VAL A 256 -2.32 -14.99 6.77
N LYS A 257 -2.35 -15.47 8.01
CA LYS A 257 -1.28 -15.24 8.99
C LYS A 257 -0.50 -16.52 9.22
N SER A 258 0.83 -16.38 9.32
CA SER A 258 1.71 -17.45 9.81
C SER A 258 1.95 -17.21 11.29
N ILE A 259 1.42 -18.08 12.13
CA ILE A 259 1.51 -18.00 13.59
C ILE A 259 2.20 -19.23 14.15
N THR A 260 2.82 -19.07 15.31
CA THR A 260 3.45 -20.20 16.01
C THR A 260 2.40 -21.06 16.72
N LEU A 261 2.70 -22.34 16.95
CA LEU A 261 1.79 -23.22 17.70
C LEU A 261 1.44 -22.69 19.09
N PRO A 262 2.38 -22.14 19.89
CA PRO A 262 2.04 -21.52 21.16
C PRO A 262 1.07 -20.33 21.06
N GLU A 263 1.23 -19.48 20.03
CA GLU A 263 0.32 -18.38 19.76
C GLU A 263 -1.06 -18.90 19.36
N LEU A 264 -1.11 -19.94 18.51
CA LEU A 264 -2.35 -20.58 18.12
C LEU A 264 -3.10 -21.13 19.34
N LYS A 265 -2.40 -21.78 20.28
CA LYS A 265 -3.00 -22.27 21.52
C LYS A 265 -3.48 -21.14 22.45
N LYS A 266 -2.78 -20.02 22.47
CA LYS A 266 -3.18 -18.83 23.23
C LYS A 266 -4.46 -18.21 22.67
N GLU A 267 -4.58 -18.15 21.34
CA GLU A 267 -5.74 -17.56 20.66
C GLU A 267 -6.95 -18.50 20.70
N PHE A 268 -6.71 -19.83 20.59
CA PHE A 268 -7.72 -20.87 20.60
C PHE A 268 -7.45 -21.90 21.71
N PRO A 269 -7.78 -21.58 22.97
CA PRO A 269 -7.47 -22.44 24.11
C PRO A 269 -8.18 -23.79 24.09
N ASP A 270 -9.29 -23.91 23.35
CA ASP A 270 -10.08 -25.14 23.22
C ASP A 270 -9.41 -26.25 22.41
N LEU A 271 -8.30 -25.92 21.70
CA LEU A 271 -7.54 -26.91 20.93
C LEU A 271 -6.86 -27.92 21.86
N SER A 272 -7.08 -29.20 21.60
CA SER A 272 -6.43 -30.29 22.32
C SER A 272 -4.96 -30.43 21.91
N ASP A 273 -4.12 -30.95 22.82
CA ASP A 273 -2.71 -31.19 22.55
C ASP A 273 -2.47 -32.21 21.41
N GLU A 274 -3.45 -33.12 21.19
CA GLU A 274 -3.40 -34.08 20.08
C GLU A 274 -3.65 -33.40 18.72
N GLU A 275 -4.57 -32.44 18.67
CA GLU A 275 -4.83 -31.64 17.47
C GLU A 275 -3.63 -30.77 17.15
N LEU A 276 -3.03 -30.10 18.13
CA LEU A 276 -1.80 -29.32 17.94
C LEU A 276 -0.65 -30.18 17.39
N LYS A 277 -0.48 -31.40 17.89
CA LYS A 277 0.52 -32.32 17.34
C LYS A 277 0.23 -32.79 15.91
N LYS A 278 -1.05 -32.88 15.54
CA LYS A 278 -1.44 -33.17 14.14
C LYS A 278 -1.14 -31.95 13.24
N LEU A 279 -1.41 -30.75 13.71
CA LEU A 279 -1.11 -29.51 13.00
C LEU A 279 0.38 -29.30 12.80
N ALA A 280 1.21 -29.62 13.80
CA ALA A 280 2.67 -29.55 13.69
C ALA A 280 3.26 -30.50 12.62
N LYS A 281 2.57 -31.60 12.33
CA LYS A 281 2.97 -32.53 11.25
C LYS A 281 2.64 -32.04 9.84
N PHE A 282 1.77 -31.04 9.73
CA PHE A 282 1.40 -30.39 8.48
C PHE A 282 1.81 -28.91 8.51
N PRO A 283 3.13 -28.62 8.52
CA PRO A 283 3.57 -27.23 8.41
C PRO A 283 2.97 -26.67 7.13
N GLY A 284 2.27 -25.55 7.27
CA GLY A 284 1.73 -24.83 6.13
C GLY A 284 2.82 -24.60 5.10
N ARG A 285 2.49 -24.64 3.81
CA ARG A 285 3.45 -24.35 2.75
C ARG A 285 4.17 -23.06 3.08
N GLN A 286 5.47 -23.16 3.29
CA GLN A 286 6.36 -22.05 3.58
C GLN A 286 6.09 -20.92 2.58
N GLY A 287 5.72 -19.75 3.08
CA GLY A 287 5.71 -18.56 2.26
C GLY A 287 7.13 -18.35 1.71
N TYR A 288 7.24 -17.98 0.45
CA TYR A 288 8.48 -17.83 -0.33
C TYR A 288 9.56 -16.91 0.29
N ALA A 289 9.33 -16.34 1.46
CA ALA A 289 10.15 -15.28 2.04
C ALA A 289 11.10 -15.73 3.16
N ARG A 290 11.11 -16.99 3.59
CA ARG A 290 12.00 -17.45 4.66
C ARG A 290 12.88 -18.59 4.19
N GLY A 291 14.18 -18.48 4.45
CA GLY A 291 15.21 -19.42 4.06
C GLY A 291 15.04 -20.83 4.68
N PRO A 292 15.93 -21.78 4.34
CA PRO A 292 15.77 -23.21 4.65
C PRO A 292 15.78 -23.60 6.15
N ASN A 293 15.98 -22.65 7.05
CA ASN A 293 15.98 -22.86 8.51
C ASN A 293 14.73 -22.30 9.20
N THR A 294 13.59 -22.29 8.54
CA THR A 294 12.35 -21.81 9.16
C THR A 294 11.80 -22.85 10.12
N ASP A 295 11.44 -22.35 11.31
CA ASP A 295 10.85 -23.14 12.39
C ASP A 295 9.71 -24.01 11.90
N ASN A 296 9.82 -25.32 12.16
CA ASN A 296 8.80 -26.32 11.84
C ASN A 296 7.47 -26.10 12.60
N ASP A 297 7.43 -25.07 13.46
CA ASP A 297 6.30 -24.77 14.34
C ASP A 297 5.37 -23.65 13.82
N LEU A 298 5.60 -23.15 12.59
CA LEU A 298 4.74 -22.14 11.98
C LEU A 298 3.58 -22.78 11.22
N VAL A 299 2.37 -22.36 11.58
CA VAL A 299 1.12 -22.78 10.95
C VAL A 299 0.50 -21.59 10.22
N GLN A 300 0.01 -21.82 9.01
CA GLN A 300 -0.75 -20.80 8.27
C GLN A 300 -2.23 -20.91 8.62
N VAL A 301 -2.78 -19.82 9.10
CA VAL A 301 -4.20 -19.70 9.45
C VAL A 301 -4.85 -18.68 8.55
N LEU A 302 -5.97 -19.08 7.95
CA LEU A 302 -6.85 -18.22 7.19
C LEU A 302 -7.89 -17.62 8.14
N TYR A 303 -7.80 -16.34 8.41
CA TYR A 303 -8.84 -15.54 9.08
C TYR A 303 -9.71 -14.88 8.01
N PHE A 304 -11.02 -15.01 8.12
CA PHE A 304 -11.90 -14.42 7.13
C PHE A 304 -13.23 -13.97 7.71
N GLU A 305 -13.82 -13.02 7.04
CA GLU A 305 -15.18 -12.53 7.27
C GLU A 305 -16.02 -12.82 6.04
N TYR A 306 -17.25 -13.25 6.27
CA TYR A 306 -18.17 -13.63 5.21
C TYR A 306 -19.54 -12.98 5.46
N LYS A 307 -20.03 -12.23 4.46
CA LYS A 307 -21.36 -11.63 4.46
C LYS A 307 -22.39 -12.62 3.94
N THR A 308 -23.49 -12.75 4.62
CA THR A 308 -24.64 -13.53 4.18
C THR A 308 -25.93 -12.85 4.62
N TYR A 309 -27.06 -13.37 4.22
CA TYR A 309 -28.36 -12.78 4.54
C TYR A 309 -29.09 -13.63 5.57
N VAL A 310 -29.79 -12.97 6.48
CA VAL A 310 -30.70 -13.61 7.43
C VAL A 310 -32.06 -12.91 7.33
N ASP A 311 -33.13 -13.69 7.32
CA ASP A 311 -34.49 -13.17 7.26
C ASP A 311 -34.98 -12.85 8.66
N GLN A 312 -35.22 -11.58 8.92
CA GLN A 312 -35.95 -11.14 10.11
C GLN A 312 -37.43 -11.23 9.84
N VAL A 313 -38.14 -12.07 10.60
CA VAL A 313 -39.56 -12.28 10.46
C VAL A 313 -40.31 -11.67 11.63
N PHE A 314 -41.24 -10.81 11.34
CA PHE A 314 -42.10 -10.15 12.30
C PHE A 314 -43.53 -10.61 12.17
N LYS A 315 -44.17 -10.90 13.31
CA LYS A 315 -45.60 -11.11 13.44
C LYS A 315 -46.22 -9.83 13.98
N ILE A 316 -46.98 -9.14 13.15
CA ILE A 316 -47.73 -7.95 13.53
C ILE A 316 -49.14 -8.40 13.92
N LYS A 317 -49.52 -8.23 15.17
CA LYS A 317 -50.83 -8.54 15.70
C LYS A 317 -51.57 -7.25 16.00
N ARG A 318 -52.78 -7.07 15.47
CA ARG A 318 -53.68 -6.00 15.83
C ARG A 318 -54.48 -6.38 17.06
N THR A 319 -54.45 -5.54 18.09
CA THR A 319 -55.29 -5.70 19.25
C THR A 319 -56.70 -5.14 19.01
N GLU A 320 -57.68 -5.58 19.78
CA GLU A 320 -59.04 -5.07 19.70
C GLU A 320 -59.15 -3.55 19.93
N THR A 321 -58.14 -2.98 20.58
CA THR A 321 -58.02 -1.54 20.84
C THR A 321 -57.35 -0.77 19.67
N GLY A 322 -57.04 -1.43 18.56
CA GLY A 322 -56.39 -0.83 17.39
C GLY A 322 -54.89 -0.64 17.51
N LEU A 323 -54.23 -1.04 18.62
CA LEU A 323 -52.81 -1.00 18.79
C LEU A 323 -52.14 -2.19 18.08
N GLU A 324 -51.07 -1.92 17.36
CA GLU A 324 -50.27 -2.97 16.69
C GLU A 324 -49.15 -3.44 17.65
N LYS A 325 -49.09 -4.76 17.85
CA LYS A 325 -48.03 -5.42 18.61
C LYS A 325 -47.15 -6.18 17.64
N ILE A 326 -45.88 -5.79 17.56
CA ILE A 326 -44.84 -6.41 16.73
C ILE A 326 -44.06 -7.42 17.57
N LEU A 327 -44.00 -8.67 17.10
CA LEU A 327 -43.25 -9.75 17.73
C LEU A 327 -42.27 -10.33 16.73
N GLU A 328 -40.98 -10.34 17.04
CA GLU A 328 -39.97 -11.03 16.25
C GLU A 328 -40.12 -12.53 16.38
N LYS A 329 -40.00 -13.25 15.27
CA LYS A 329 -40.10 -14.68 15.15
C LYS A 329 -38.91 -15.28 14.44
N PRO A 330 -38.57 -16.56 14.65
CA PRO A 330 -37.56 -17.25 13.85
C PRO A 330 -37.86 -17.17 12.34
N ASP A 331 -36.79 -17.22 11.53
CA ASP A 331 -36.85 -17.22 10.07
C ASP A 331 -37.75 -18.32 9.48
N THR A 332 -37.81 -19.47 10.16
CA THR A 332 -38.67 -20.63 9.81
C THR A 332 -40.14 -20.40 10.10
N PHE A 333 -40.55 -19.30 10.72
CA PHE A 333 -41.95 -19.01 11.05
C PHE A 333 -42.75 -18.71 9.78
N ASN A 334 -43.53 -19.69 9.32
CA ASN A 334 -44.41 -19.57 8.16
C ASN A 334 -45.80 -20.14 8.45
N PRO A 335 -46.59 -19.50 9.33
CA PRO A 335 -47.93 -19.97 9.64
C PRO A 335 -48.89 -19.71 8.48
N PRO A 336 -50.02 -20.45 8.42
CA PRO A 336 -51.09 -20.17 7.44
C PRO A 336 -51.62 -18.74 7.65
N ALA A 337 -52.06 -18.11 6.58
CA ALA A 337 -52.63 -16.77 6.61
C ALA A 337 -53.80 -16.69 7.60
N SER A 338 -53.86 -15.64 8.40
CA SER A 338 -54.90 -15.42 9.41
C SER A 338 -55.26 -13.94 9.47
N ASP A 339 -56.54 -13.64 9.63
CA ASP A 339 -57.01 -12.25 9.75
C ASP A 339 -56.53 -11.57 11.05
N ASN A 340 -56.03 -12.35 12.01
CA ASN A 340 -55.59 -11.85 13.31
C ASN A 340 -54.15 -11.34 13.36
N PHE A 341 -53.33 -11.60 12.35
CA PHE A 341 -51.96 -11.13 12.28
C PHE A 341 -51.43 -11.10 10.86
N GLU A 342 -50.50 -10.22 10.63
CA GLU A 342 -49.73 -10.10 9.38
C GLU A 342 -48.29 -10.58 9.61
N ARG A 343 -47.74 -11.35 8.66
CA ARG A 343 -46.33 -11.75 8.63
C ARG A 343 -45.57 -10.81 7.71
N VAL A 344 -44.62 -10.06 8.27
CA VAL A 344 -43.72 -9.23 7.51
C VAL A 344 -42.32 -9.79 7.66
N SER A 345 -41.60 -9.96 6.55
CA SER A 345 -40.19 -10.39 6.58
C SER A 345 -39.33 -9.40 5.80
N ARG A 346 -38.14 -9.17 6.32
CA ARG A 346 -37.08 -8.44 5.61
C ARG A 346 -35.80 -9.24 5.69
N SER A 347 -35.00 -9.18 4.61
CA SER A 347 -33.69 -9.80 4.57
C SER A 347 -32.64 -8.77 4.98
N ILE A 348 -31.80 -9.11 5.92
CA ILE A 348 -30.70 -8.25 6.37
C ILE A 348 -29.36 -8.97 6.20
N GLU A 349 -28.33 -8.21 5.87
CA GLU A 349 -26.97 -8.74 5.86
C GLU A 349 -26.47 -8.97 7.28
N VAL A 350 -25.76 -10.07 7.47
CA VAL A 350 -25.04 -10.44 8.69
C VAL A 350 -23.61 -10.85 8.35
N LEU A 351 -22.73 -10.65 9.30
CA LEU A 351 -21.31 -10.95 9.17
C LEU A 351 -20.95 -12.18 10.00
N PHE A 352 -20.36 -13.18 9.37
CA PHE A 352 -19.75 -14.31 10.04
C PHE A 352 -18.24 -14.16 10.04
N THR A 353 -17.61 -14.47 11.17
CA THR A 353 -16.15 -14.52 11.32
C THR A 353 -15.70 -15.96 11.41
N GLY A 354 -14.69 -16.32 10.63
CA GLY A 354 -14.13 -17.65 10.59
C GLY A 354 -12.61 -17.66 10.68
N ALA A 355 -12.07 -18.72 11.26
CA ALA A 355 -10.65 -19.01 11.22
C ALA A 355 -10.45 -20.49 10.90
N LYS A 356 -9.54 -20.81 9.97
CA LYS A 356 -9.27 -22.16 9.50
C LYS A 356 -7.77 -22.36 9.31
N VAL A 357 -7.28 -23.54 9.70
CA VAL A 357 -5.91 -23.92 9.38
C VAL A 357 -5.81 -24.29 7.90
N MET A 358 -4.83 -23.72 7.21
CA MET A 358 -4.60 -23.96 5.79
C MET A 358 -4.14 -25.41 5.53
N GLY A 359 -4.74 -26.03 4.51
CA GLY A 359 -4.39 -27.39 4.09
C GLY A 359 -4.93 -28.51 4.98
N VAL A 360 -5.69 -28.21 6.03
CA VAL A 360 -6.34 -29.17 6.94
C VAL A 360 -7.83 -28.85 7.01
N GLU A 361 -8.67 -29.86 7.17
CA GLU A 361 -10.13 -29.69 7.33
C GLU A 361 -10.50 -29.36 8.79
N GLN A 362 -9.76 -28.44 9.41
CA GLN A 362 -10.00 -28.05 10.78
C GLN A 362 -10.34 -26.56 10.84
N MET A 363 -11.57 -26.28 11.24
CA MET A 363 -11.99 -24.93 11.62
C MET A 363 -11.51 -24.64 13.05
N LEU A 364 -11.11 -23.40 13.28
CA LEU A 364 -10.72 -22.89 14.60
C LEU A 364 -11.83 -22.01 15.19
N LYS A 365 -12.55 -21.31 14.32
CA LYS A 365 -13.61 -20.38 14.70
C LYS A 365 -14.64 -20.29 13.57
N TRP A 366 -15.92 -20.28 13.94
CA TRP A 366 -17.01 -19.92 13.06
C TRP A 366 -18.18 -19.41 13.89
N GLU A 367 -18.41 -18.11 13.85
CA GLU A 367 -19.46 -17.48 14.63
C GLU A 367 -20.00 -16.23 13.91
N MET A 368 -21.23 -15.86 14.21
CA MET A 368 -21.80 -14.60 13.77
C MET A 368 -21.20 -13.47 14.64
N SER A 369 -20.71 -12.41 13.98
CA SER A 369 -20.13 -11.27 14.69
C SER A 369 -21.15 -10.58 15.58
N GLU A 370 -20.82 -10.34 16.85
CA GLU A 370 -21.70 -9.64 17.78
C GLU A 370 -21.72 -8.12 17.53
N ASN A 371 -20.57 -7.55 17.13
CA ASN A 371 -20.37 -6.11 16.95
C ASN A 371 -20.40 -5.70 15.47
N MET A 372 -21.53 -5.95 14.81
CA MET A 372 -21.72 -5.55 13.41
C MET A 372 -21.99 -4.06 13.30
N THR A 373 -21.18 -3.36 12.52
CA THR A 373 -21.42 -1.96 12.14
C THR A 373 -22.21 -1.89 10.83
N ARG A 374 -23.15 -0.97 10.76
CA ARG A 374 -24.01 -0.78 9.58
C ARG A 374 -23.89 0.62 9.04
N PRO A 375 -23.89 0.80 7.69
CA PRO A 375 -23.85 2.14 7.09
C PRO A 375 -25.17 2.88 7.41
N LYS A 376 -25.07 4.17 7.69
CA LYS A 376 -26.27 5.01 7.96
C LYS A 376 -27.22 5.11 6.76
N SER A 377 -26.69 4.97 5.56
CA SER A 377 -27.46 5.03 4.29
C SER A 377 -28.37 3.83 4.09
N ASP A 378 -27.97 2.65 4.60
CA ASP A 378 -28.72 1.41 4.44
C ASP A 378 -28.45 0.47 5.62
N LEU A 379 -29.37 0.44 6.57
CA LEU A 379 -29.28 -0.39 7.76
C LEU A 379 -29.46 -1.89 7.48
N THR A 380 -29.83 -2.28 6.28
CA THR A 380 -29.92 -3.68 5.88
C THR A 380 -28.58 -4.27 5.52
N LYS A 381 -27.59 -3.42 5.21
CA LYS A 381 -26.19 -3.81 4.89
C LYS A 381 -25.33 -3.88 6.14
N VAL A 382 -24.24 -4.62 6.05
CA VAL A 382 -23.23 -4.71 7.11
C VAL A 382 -21.87 -4.31 6.56
N ASN A 383 -21.09 -3.56 7.35
CA ASN A 383 -19.70 -3.25 7.04
C ASN A 383 -18.79 -4.42 7.45
N LEU A 384 -17.73 -4.62 6.69
CA LEU A 384 -16.62 -5.49 7.10
C LEU A 384 -15.80 -4.80 8.19
N ASN A 385 -15.15 -5.56 9.06
CA ASN A 385 -14.19 -5.02 10.01
C ASN A 385 -12.84 -4.70 9.35
N TYR A 386 -12.63 -5.16 8.12
CA TYR A 386 -11.51 -4.76 7.27
C TYR A 386 -11.88 -3.48 6.51
N CYS A 387 -11.11 -2.43 6.72
CA CYS A 387 -11.18 -1.21 5.93
C CYS A 387 -10.05 -1.26 4.88
N ILE A 388 -10.44 -1.47 3.63
CA ILE A 388 -9.53 -1.64 2.50
C ILE A 388 -9.77 -0.50 1.53
N THR A 389 -8.71 0.03 0.95
CA THR A 389 -8.80 1.03 -0.11
C THR A 389 -7.78 0.77 -1.21
N ALA A 390 -8.23 0.84 -2.45
CA ALA A 390 -7.40 0.80 -3.65
C ALA A 390 -7.89 1.89 -4.63
N PRO A 391 -7.34 3.10 -4.55
CA PRO A 391 -7.84 4.26 -5.31
C PRO A 391 -7.86 4.07 -6.83
N HIS A 392 -7.00 3.22 -7.35
CA HIS A 392 -6.86 2.95 -8.78
C HIS A 392 -7.14 1.47 -9.09
N ILE A 393 -8.36 1.04 -8.81
CA ILE A 393 -8.86 -0.28 -9.21
C ILE A 393 -9.71 -0.15 -10.48
N TYR A 394 -9.53 -1.09 -11.40
CA TYR A 394 -10.34 -1.21 -12.60
C TYR A 394 -10.42 -2.68 -13.03
N GLN A 395 -11.61 -3.23 -13.19
CA GLN A 395 -11.86 -4.64 -13.51
C GLN A 395 -11.05 -5.59 -12.60
N GLY A 396 -11.04 -5.31 -11.29
CA GLY A 396 -10.31 -6.10 -10.30
C GLY A 396 -8.77 -5.97 -10.39
N ARG A 397 -8.24 -5.10 -11.26
CA ARG A 397 -6.81 -4.83 -11.39
C ARG A 397 -6.44 -3.57 -10.63
N ILE A 398 -5.49 -3.72 -9.73
CA ILE A 398 -4.98 -2.62 -8.91
C ILE A 398 -3.72 -2.08 -9.56
N ASN A 399 -3.65 -0.75 -9.70
CA ASN A 399 -2.52 -0.05 -10.26
C ASN A 399 -1.91 0.89 -9.21
N SER A 400 -0.57 0.86 -9.08
CA SER A 400 0.15 1.68 -8.09
C SER A 400 1.00 2.75 -8.78
N LEU A 401 1.45 3.75 -8.00
CA LEU A 401 2.40 4.74 -8.48
C LEU A 401 3.71 4.07 -8.92
N VAL A 402 4.26 3.19 -8.07
CA VAL A 402 5.50 2.46 -8.38
C VAL A 402 5.31 1.58 -9.62
N GLY A 403 4.16 0.89 -9.74
CA GLY A 403 3.87 0.05 -10.91
C GLY A 403 3.92 0.80 -12.24
N ARG A 404 3.54 2.09 -12.26
CA ARG A 404 3.59 2.95 -13.46
C ARG A 404 5.00 3.35 -13.86
N ILE A 405 5.94 3.41 -12.93
CA ILE A 405 7.30 3.90 -13.17
C ILE A 405 8.35 2.80 -13.25
N THR A 406 8.00 1.53 -13.01
CA THR A 406 8.96 0.41 -13.04
C THR A 406 9.71 0.30 -14.36
N SER A 407 9.04 0.51 -15.49
CA SER A 407 9.67 0.43 -16.82
C SER A 407 10.73 1.51 -17.03
N PHE A 408 10.49 2.72 -16.54
CA PHE A 408 11.45 3.81 -16.63
C PHE A 408 12.63 3.60 -15.67
N ALA A 409 12.38 3.07 -14.48
CA ALA A 409 13.43 2.67 -13.54
C ALA A 409 14.34 1.59 -14.14
N ASP A 410 13.78 0.63 -14.84
CA ASP A 410 14.53 -0.39 -15.59
C ASP A 410 15.43 0.24 -16.66
N MET A 411 14.90 1.19 -17.42
CA MET A 411 15.67 1.88 -18.45
C MET A 411 16.80 2.74 -17.87
N ILE A 412 16.58 3.36 -16.72
CA ILE A 412 17.62 4.08 -15.97
C ILE A 412 18.73 3.12 -15.56
N GLN A 413 18.38 1.95 -15.02
CA GLN A 413 19.34 0.93 -14.63
C GLN A 413 20.16 0.43 -15.82
N LEU A 414 19.52 0.11 -16.94
CA LEU A 414 20.21 -0.32 -18.16
C LEU A 414 21.12 0.77 -18.72
N THR A 415 20.67 2.02 -18.71
CA THR A 415 21.48 3.16 -19.13
C THR A 415 22.71 3.33 -18.26
N SER A 416 22.57 3.17 -16.93
CA SER A 416 23.68 3.20 -15.98
C SER A 416 24.69 2.07 -16.24
N LEU A 417 24.23 0.85 -16.46
CA LEU A 417 25.10 -0.29 -16.80
C LEU A 417 25.83 -0.09 -18.14
N LYS A 418 25.14 0.43 -19.15
CA LYS A 418 25.76 0.77 -20.45
C LYS A 418 26.77 1.89 -20.32
N LEU A 419 26.51 2.88 -19.46
CA LEU A 419 27.46 3.96 -19.17
C LEU A 419 28.73 3.39 -18.51
N GLN A 420 28.60 2.51 -17.52
CA GLN A 420 29.74 1.82 -16.91
C GLN A 420 30.54 1.03 -17.95
N GLN A 421 29.84 0.31 -18.84
CA GLN A 421 30.48 -0.46 -19.92
C GLN A 421 31.26 0.44 -20.88
N VAL A 422 30.73 1.61 -21.25
CA VAL A 422 31.42 2.56 -22.11
C VAL A 422 32.64 3.13 -21.40
N ILE A 423 32.50 3.53 -20.14
CA ILE A 423 33.61 4.07 -19.32
C ILE A 423 34.75 3.05 -19.18
N GLN A 424 34.41 1.77 -18.91
CA GLN A 424 35.41 0.70 -18.79
C GLN A 424 36.16 0.41 -20.10
N ARG A 425 35.49 0.68 -21.26
CA ARG A 425 36.10 0.51 -22.59
C ARG A 425 36.84 1.74 -23.05
N MET A 426 36.70 2.87 -22.34
CA MET A 426 37.51 4.05 -22.64
C MET A 426 38.93 3.79 -22.16
N VAL A 427 39.74 3.28 -23.06
CA VAL A 427 41.18 3.29 -22.89
C VAL A 427 41.61 4.76 -23.01
N PRO A 428 42.51 5.28 -22.16
CA PRO A 428 43.18 6.56 -22.43
C PRO A 428 43.71 6.54 -23.87
N ASP A 429 43.65 7.69 -24.53
CA ASP A 429 44.07 7.78 -25.92
C ASP A 429 45.36 6.98 -26.12
N GLY A 430 45.23 5.87 -26.80
CA GLY A 430 46.30 4.93 -27.04
C GLY A 430 47.10 5.36 -28.23
N VAL A 431 48.35 4.99 -28.27
CA VAL A 431 49.18 5.16 -29.48
C VAL A 431 49.44 3.81 -30.13
N PHE A 432 49.26 3.77 -31.40
CA PHE A 432 49.75 2.64 -32.22
C PHE A 432 51.20 2.92 -32.56
N VAL A 433 52.09 2.05 -32.13
CA VAL A 433 53.53 2.18 -32.36
C VAL A 433 53.93 1.10 -33.35
N ASP A 434 54.39 1.51 -34.50
CA ASP A 434 55.03 0.63 -35.45
C ASP A 434 56.49 0.47 -35.05
N VAL A 435 56.82 -0.68 -34.46
CA VAL A 435 58.14 -0.96 -33.90
C VAL A 435 59.20 -1.01 -35.03
N ASP A 436 58.84 -1.54 -36.17
CA ASP A 436 59.74 -1.64 -37.34
C ASP A 436 59.96 -0.26 -37.97
N GLY A 437 58.88 0.54 -38.07
CA GLY A 437 58.96 1.92 -38.56
C GLY A 437 59.78 2.84 -37.64
N LEU A 438 59.75 2.63 -36.33
CA LEU A 438 60.57 3.37 -35.37
C LEU A 438 62.07 2.99 -35.44
N ALA A 439 62.37 1.70 -35.69
CA ALA A 439 63.73 1.21 -35.84
C ALA A 439 64.43 1.73 -37.11
N GLU A 440 63.64 2.12 -38.10
CA GLU A 440 64.14 2.71 -39.36
C GLU A 440 64.43 4.22 -39.27
N VAL A 441 63.98 4.91 -38.22
CA VAL A 441 64.20 6.37 -38.03
C VAL A 441 65.58 6.63 -37.49
N ASP A 442 66.49 7.14 -38.34
CA ASP A 442 67.83 7.55 -38.00
C ASP A 442 67.79 8.92 -37.27
N LEU A 443 68.40 9.01 -36.07
CA LEU A 443 68.59 10.24 -35.30
C LEU A 443 69.67 11.16 -35.85
N GLY A 444 70.39 10.73 -36.89
CA GLY A 444 71.47 11.50 -37.50
C GLY A 444 72.84 11.30 -36.88
N ASN A 445 72.97 10.39 -35.93
CA ASN A 445 74.19 9.98 -35.27
C ASN A 445 74.61 8.55 -35.62
N GLY A 446 73.96 7.94 -36.64
CA GLY A 446 74.17 6.53 -36.97
C GLY A 446 73.56 5.56 -35.94
N THR A 447 72.74 6.05 -35.04
CA THR A 447 72.01 5.24 -34.06
C THR A 447 70.52 5.35 -34.30
N ASN A 448 69.85 4.22 -34.38
CA ASN A 448 68.41 4.14 -34.59
C ASN A 448 67.67 4.37 -33.23
N TYR A 449 66.42 4.83 -33.34
CA TYR A 449 65.57 5.01 -32.16
C TYR A 449 65.32 3.67 -31.45
N ASN A 450 65.54 3.68 -30.12
CA ASN A 450 65.01 2.61 -29.31
C ASN A 450 63.50 2.82 -29.09
N PRO A 451 62.61 1.85 -29.51
CA PRO A 451 61.16 2.01 -29.36
C PRO A 451 60.71 2.40 -27.95
N GLN A 452 61.40 1.93 -26.93
CA GLN A 452 61.07 2.26 -25.53
C GLN A 452 61.41 3.73 -25.20
N GLU A 453 62.52 4.25 -25.71
CA GLU A 453 62.90 5.66 -25.48
C GLU A 453 61.97 6.62 -26.24
N ALA A 454 61.58 6.26 -27.46
CA ALA A 454 60.61 7.03 -28.24
C ALA A 454 59.25 7.10 -27.57
N LEU A 455 58.74 5.98 -26.98
CA LEU A 455 57.53 5.93 -26.19
C LEU A 455 57.63 6.77 -24.91
N ASN A 456 58.72 6.67 -24.18
CA ASN A 456 58.96 7.48 -22.97
C ASN A 456 58.99 8.97 -23.29
N MET A 457 59.62 9.35 -24.42
CA MET A 457 59.68 10.74 -24.88
C MET A 457 58.28 11.25 -25.28
N TYR A 458 57.50 10.41 -25.98
CA TYR A 458 56.11 10.73 -26.33
C TYR A 458 55.25 10.95 -25.07
N PHE A 459 55.33 10.09 -24.07
CA PHE A 459 54.57 10.24 -22.84
C PHE A 459 55.01 11.41 -21.97
N GLN A 460 56.28 11.81 -22.05
CA GLN A 460 56.82 12.95 -21.28
C GLN A 460 56.58 14.30 -21.99
N THR A 461 56.73 14.36 -23.31
CA THR A 461 56.75 15.63 -24.06
C THR A 461 55.59 15.78 -25.01
N GLY A 462 54.82 14.70 -25.23
CA GLY A 462 53.75 14.67 -26.23
C GLY A 462 54.23 14.71 -27.69
N SER A 463 55.53 14.61 -27.93
CA SER A 463 56.11 14.72 -29.26
C SER A 463 57.23 13.71 -29.47
N ILE A 464 57.37 13.27 -30.70
CA ILE A 464 58.52 12.50 -31.19
C ILE A 464 59.21 13.29 -32.25
N VAL A 465 60.49 13.46 -32.08
CA VAL A 465 61.33 14.20 -33.04
C VAL A 465 62.03 13.20 -33.95
N GLY A 466 61.72 13.25 -35.24
CA GLY A 466 62.31 12.40 -36.27
C GLY A 466 62.92 13.23 -37.40
N ARG A 467 63.86 12.67 -38.14
CA ARG A 467 64.48 13.31 -39.29
C ARG A 467 63.65 13.07 -40.56
N SER A 468 63.48 14.11 -41.37
CA SER A 468 62.77 14.02 -42.66
C SER A 468 63.64 13.51 -43.81
N LEU A 469 64.95 13.50 -43.64
CA LEU A 469 65.93 13.05 -44.65
C LEU A 469 66.88 12.03 -44.03
N THR A 470 67.25 10.97 -44.76
CA THR A 470 68.27 10.02 -44.37
C THR A 470 69.67 10.67 -44.49
N GLN A 471 70.70 10.00 -43.92
CA GLN A 471 72.07 10.51 -43.97
C GLN A 471 72.58 10.70 -45.46
N ASP A 472 72.05 9.94 -46.35
CA ASP A 472 72.36 9.99 -47.78
C ASP A 472 71.57 11.05 -48.62
N GLY A 473 70.70 11.84 -47.93
CA GLY A 473 69.91 12.93 -48.50
C GLY A 473 68.61 12.52 -49.16
N ASP A 474 68.25 11.27 -49.08
CA ASP A 474 66.93 10.76 -49.55
C ASP A 474 65.81 11.08 -48.58
N PRO A 475 64.59 11.39 -49.06
CA PRO A 475 63.48 11.62 -48.17
C PRO A 475 63.14 10.34 -47.34
N ASN A 476 63.15 10.49 -46.08
CA ASN A 476 62.79 9.41 -45.15
C ASN A 476 61.32 9.04 -45.41
N ARG A 477 61.07 7.96 -46.17
CA ARG A 477 59.74 7.47 -46.51
C ARG A 477 59.10 6.71 -45.33
N GLY A 478 59.62 6.87 -44.11
CA GLY A 478 59.03 6.26 -42.92
C GLY A 478 57.56 6.65 -42.80
N LYS A 479 56.69 5.67 -42.79
CA LYS A 479 55.29 5.81 -42.37
C LYS A 479 55.31 6.47 -40.99
N VAL A 480 54.36 7.35 -40.71
CA VAL A 480 54.20 7.95 -39.39
C VAL A 480 54.30 6.83 -38.35
N PRO A 481 55.42 6.74 -37.59
CA PRO A 481 55.72 5.55 -36.80
C PRO A 481 54.83 5.47 -35.56
N ILE A 482 54.08 6.53 -35.27
CA ILE A 482 53.13 6.60 -34.17
C ILE A 482 51.85 7.22 -34.69
N GLN A 483 50.77 6.51 -34.55
CA GLN A 483 49.41 7.01 -34.80
C GLN A 483 48.68 7.10 -33.47
N GLU A 484 48.16 8.27 -33.17
CA GLU A 484 47.24 8.47 -32.06
C GLU A 484 45.90 7.84 -32.35
N LEU A 485 45.54 6.88 -31.53
CA LEU A 485 44.23 6.26 -31.59
C LEU A 485 43.23 7.19 -30.88
N GLN A 486 42.70 8.16 -31.62
CA GLN A 486 41.68 9.06 -31.02
C GLN A 486 40.40 8.29 -30.68
N SER A 487 40.11 8.17 -29.42
CA SER A 487 38.86 7.64 -28.89
C SER A 487 37.72 8.66 -28.98
N SER A 488 37.60 9.40 -30.08
CA SER A 488 36.63 10.50 -30.25
C SER A 488 35.15 10.05 -30.14
N SER A 489 34.87 8.76 -30.30
CA SER A 489 33.50 8.24 -30.22
C SER A 489 33.02 8.00 -28.78
N GLY A 490 33.90 7.96 -27.77
CA GLY A 490 33.57 7.67 -26.38
C GLY A 490 32.79 8.81 -25.74
N ASN A 491 33.27 10.04 -25.87
CA ASN A 491 32.64 11.22 -25.27
C ASN A 491 31.23 11.49 -25.79
N ALA A 492 30.99 11.34 -27.08
CA ALA A 492 29.67 11.51 -27.68
C ALA A 492 28.67 10.45 -27.16
N LYS A 493 29.13 9.20 -27.01
CA LYS A 493 28.31 8.10 -26.45
C LYS A 493 27.97 8.35 -24.99
N ILE A 494 28.94 8.81 -24.18
CA ILE A 494 28.71 9.15 -22.77
C ILE A 494 27.68 10.27 -22.64
N GLN A 495 27.82 11.35 -23.41
CA GLN A 495 26.86 12.45 -23.41
C GLN A 495 25.45 12.00 -23.83
N SER A 496 25.34 11.17 -24.86
CA SER A 496 24.07 10.60 -25.28
C SER A 496 23.43 9.73 -24.18
N LEU A 497 24.20 8.92 -23.47
CA LEU A 497 23.69 8.10 -22.35
C LEU A 497 23.29 8.95 -21.16
N ILE A 498 24.02 10.02 -20.83
CA ILE A 498 23.63 10.97 -19.78
C ILE A 498 22.31 11.67 -20.15
N GLN A 499 22.15 12.12 -21.37
CA GLN A 499 20.88 12.70 -21.85
C GLN A 499 19.74 11.69 -21.79
N THR A 500 19.99 10.43 -22.15
CA THR A 500 19.01 9.35 -22.03
C THR A 500 18.62 9.08 -20.58
N TYR A 501 19.58 9.09 -19.66
CA TYR A 501 19.30 8.96 -18.21
C TYR A 501 18.43 10.11 -17.72
N GLN A 502 18.76 11.35 -18.06
CA GLN A 502 17.98 12.54 -17.71
C GLN A 502 16.57 12.49 -18.30
N TYR A 503 16.43 12.04 -19.55
CA TYR A 503 15.14 11.86 -20.19
C TYR A 503 14.25 10.88 -19.43
N TYR A 504 14.75 9.70 -19.05
CA TYR A 504 13.95 8.74 -18.26
C TYR A 504 13.65 9.24 -16.86
N LEU A 505 14.56 9.99 -16.25
CA LEU A 505 14.28 10.64 -14.95
C LEU A 505 13.15 11.68 -15.08
N GLN A 506 13.14 12.46 -16.17
CA GLN A 506 12.05 13.38 -16.45
C GLN A 506 10.73 12.65 -16.71
N MET A 507 10.75 11.53 -17.43
CA MET A 507 9.56 10.71 -17.63
C MET A 507 8.98 10.17 -16.33
N ILE A 508 9.83 9.80 -15.35
CA ILE A 508 9.34 9.43 -14.01
C ILE A 508 8.63 10.61 -13.35
N ARG A 509 9.20 11.82 -13.43
CA ARG A 509 8.59 13.04 -12.88
C ARG A 509 7.23 13.34 -13.53
N ASP A 510 7.16 13.26 -14.84
CA ASP A 510 5.93 13.52 -15.60
C ASP A 510 4.81 12.52 -15.25
N VAL A 511 5.15 11.23 -15.14
CA VAL A 511 4.19 10.18 -14.75
C VAL A 511 3.74 10.28 -13.30
N THR A 512 4.63 10.70 -12.39
CA THR A 512 4.31 10.87 -10.97
C THR A 512 3.66 12.22 -10.67
N GLY A 513 3.75 13.19 -11.59
CA GLY A 513 3.29 14.57 -11.35
C GLY A 513 4.16 15.34 -10.35
N LEU A 514 5.36 14.85 -10.04
CA LEU A 514 6.30 15.50 -9.15
C LEU A 514 7.25 16.39 -9.96
N ASN A 515 7.16 17.70 -9.73
CA ASN A 515 8.06 18.66 -10.36
C ASN A 515 9.38 18.81 -9.57
N GLU A 516 10.37 19.47 -10.19
CA GLU A 516 11.69 19.69 -9.60
C GLU A 516 11.66 20.46 -8.28
N ALA A 517 10.72 21.39 -8.10
CA ALA A 517 10.56 22.15 -6.87
C ALA A 517 10.14 21.26 -5.68
N ARG A 518 9.29 20.25 -5.91
CA ARG A 518 8.92 19.25 -4.89
C ARG A 518 10.03 18.24 -4.62
N ASP A 519 10.91 18.04 -5.59
CA ASP A 519 12.05 17.13 -5.52
C ASP A 519 13.22 17.70 -4.71
N GLY A 520 13.07 18.95 -4.24
CA GLY A 520 14.12 19.66 -3.46
C GLY A 520 15.28 20.14 -4.33
N TRP A 521 15.18 20.06 -5.65
CA TRP A 521 16.15 20.63 -6.55
C TRP A 521 15.82 22.11 -6.77
N ILE A 522 16.47 22.97 -6.03
CA ILE A 522 16.49 24.41 -6.31
C ILE A 522 17.39 24.59 -7.54
N THR A 523 16.80 24.73 -8.71
CA THR A 523 17.52 25.35 -9.82
C THR A 523 17.94 26.72 -9.35
N LYS A 524 19.25 27.00 -9.27
CA LYS A 524 19.73 28.36 -9.13
C LYS A 524 19.08 29.15 -10.26
N ALA A 525 18.10 29.99 -9.91
CA ALA A 525 17.61 30.98 -10.82
C ALA A 525 18.85 31.80 -11.21
N SER A 526 19.20 31.75 -12.48
CA SER A 526 20.21 32.64 -13.03
C SER A 526 19.70 34.07 -12.78
N SER A 527 20.37 34.72 -11.83
CA SER A 527 20.27 36.17 -11.64
C SER A 527 20.67 36.91 -12.90
#